data_09d4f21873a00bea7fb01d5b6e5ddf6e
#
_entry.id   09d4f21873a00bea7fb01d5b6e5ddf6e
#
_cell.length_a   1.000
_cell.length_b   1.000
_cell.length_c   1.000
_cell.angle_alpha   90.00
_cell.angle_beta   90.00
_cell.angle_gamma   90.00
#
_symmetry.space_group_name_H-M   'P 1'
#
loop_
_entity.id
_entity.type
_entity.pdbx_description
1 polymer ?
#
loop_
_entity_poly.entity_id
_entity_poly.type
_entity_poly.pdbx_seq_one_letter_code
_entity_poly.pdbx_strand_id
1 'polypeptide(L)'
;RRDVLVVSSVSCLYGMADPRAFEEQVVHVERGMRIARDKLLRRFVDALYVNNKVEFNSGSFRVNGDTVDIFPAIEGYDGMAYRIEFWGDEVERISSFNPVDGREYDEQDTLQIYPTNLFVTTQERIHSALGQIRLDLGERVQQLQEMGKPFEAKRLEERVTYDLEMIQELGHCAGIENYSRYL
;
A
#
# COMPACT_ATOMS: atom_id res chain seq x y z
N ARG A 1 5.36 -5.01 -20.05
CA ARG A 1 5.59 -4.63 -21.49
C ARG A 1 7.08 -4.48 -21.71
N ARG A 2 7.60 -4.93 -22.86
CA ARG A 2 9.03 -4.91 -23.17
C ARG A 2 9.45 -3.75 -24.08
N ASP A 3 8.49 -2.99 -24.57
CA ASP A 3 8.60 -1.94 -25.59
C ASP A 3 8.26 -0.54 -25.03
N VAL A 4 8.53 -0.33 -23.72
CA VAL A 4 8.25 0.92 -23.02
C VAL A 4 9.54 1.55 -22.54
N LEU A 5 9.72 2.84 -22.83
CA LEU A 5 10.75 3.71 -22.26
C LEU A 5 10.09 4.64 -21.25
N VAL A 6 10.59 4.62 -20.00
CA VAL A 6 10.11 5.50 -18.94
C VAL A 6 11.12 6.61 -18.71
N VAL A 7 10.66 7.87 -18.76
CA VAL A 7 11.45 9.05 -18.40
C VAL A 7 10.79 9.68 -17.18
N SER A 8 11.55 9.78 -16.08
CA SER A 8 11.02 10.30 -14.81
C SER A 8 12.12 10.99 -14.00
N SER A 9 11.75 11.72 -12.94
CA SER A 9 12.70 12.26 -11.98
C SER A 9 13.29 11.17 -11.10
N VAL A 10 14.45 11.40 -10.49
CA VAL A 10 15.11 10.45 -9.61
C VAL A 10 14.26 10.10 -8.37
N SER A 11 13.40 11.02 -7.95
CA SER A 11 12.47 10.80 -6.80
C SER A 11 11.57 9.61 -6.97
N CYS A 12 11.26 9.20 -8.21
CA CYS A 12 10.43 8.01 -8.46
C CYS A 12 11.11 6.70 -8.09
N LEU A 13 12.46 6.69 -7.93
CA LEU A 13 13.21 5.51 -7.50
C LEU A 13 13.11 5.28 -5.99
N TYR A 14 12.77 6.33 -5.23
CA TYR A 14 12.66 6.29 -3.78
C TYR A 14 11.19 6.24 -3.38
N GLY A 15 10.87 5.38 -2.44
CA GLY A 15 9.49 5.16 -2.01
C GLY A 15 8.73 4.11 -2.84
N MET A 16 9.28 3.62 -3.96
CA MET A 16 8.78 2.41 -4.57
C MET A 16 9.19 1.21 -3.72
N ALA A 17 8.25 0.33 -3.43
CA ALA A 17 8.54 -0.91 -2.75
C ALA A 17 9.64 -1.69 -3.48
N ASP A 18 10.51 -2.34 -2.73
CA ASP A 18 11.32 -3.43 -3.26
C ASP A 18 10.37 -4.37 -4.04
N PRO A 19 10.62 -4.69 -5.32
CA PRO A 19 9.77 -5.58 -6.10
C PRO A 19 9.44 -6.89 -5.38
N ARG A 20 10.35 -7.41 -4.56
CA ARG A 20 10.12 -8.61 -3.75
C ARG A 20 9.10 -8.37 -2.64
N ALA A 21 9.23 -7.25 -1.92
CA ALA A 21 8.29 -6.87 -0.87
C ALA A 21 6.89 -6.59 -1.45
N PHE A 22 6.81 -6.06 -2.67
CA PHE A 22 5.55 -5.89 -3.38
C PHE A 22 4.93 -7.23 -3.79
N GLU A 23 5.74 -8.15 -4.34
CA GLU A 23 5.30 -9.50 -4.73
C GLU A 23 4.79 -10.32 -3.53
N GLU A 24 5.42 -10.19 -2.36
CA GLU A 24 5.00 -10.84 -1.11
C GLU A 24 3.63 -10.37 -0.61
N GLN A 25 3.20 -9.17 -0.99
CA GLN A 25 1.92 -8.59 -0.59
C GLN A 25 0.81 -8.82 -1.62
N VAL A 26 1.11 -9.39 -2.77
CA VAL A 26 0.09 -9.80 -3.73
C VAL A 26 -0.75 -10.92 -3.11
N VAL A 27 -2.04 -10.69 -3.01
CA VAL A 27 -2.98 -11.69 -2.49
C VAL A 27 -3.40 -12.59 -3.63
N HIS A 28 -2.96 -13.85 -3.57
CA HIS A 28 -3.38 -14.90 -4.49
C HIS A 28 -4.57 -15.67 -3.91
N VAL A 29 -5.61 -15.81 -4.70
CA VAL A 29 -6.80 -16.59 -4.38
C VAL A 29 -7.06 -17.55 -5.53
N GLU A 30 -7.31 -18.82 -5.21
CA GLU A 30 -7.59 -19.86 -6.19
C GLU A 30 -8.88 -20.59 -5.79
N ARG A 31 -9.65 -21.02 -6.78
CA ARG A 31 -10.81 -21.89 -6.57
C ARG A 31 -10.36 -23.21 -5.94
N GLY A 32 -11.05 -23.66 -4.90
CA GLY A 32 -10.67 -24.83 -4.11
C GLY A 32 -9.60 -24.57 -3.05
N MET A 33 -9.07 -23.34 -2.96
CA MET A 33 -8.11 -22.97 -1.94
C MET A 33 -8.73 -23.07 -0.54
N ARG A 34 -8.04 -23.76 0.37
CA ARG A 34 -8.43 -23.84 1.79
C ARG A 34 -7.77 -22.73 2.59
N ILE A 35 -8.56 -21.74 2.95
CA ILE A 35 -8.14 -20.59 3.76
C ILE A 35 -9.31 -20.10 4.59
N ALA A 36 -9.11 -19.92 5.90
CA ALA A 36 -10.13 -19.28 6.72
C ALA A 36 -10.40 -17.86 6.18
N ARG A 37 -11.68 -17.51 6.02
CA ARG A 37 -12.12 -16.20 5.51
C ARG A 37 -11.41 -15.05 6.21
N ASP A 38 -11.34 -15.07 7.55
CA ASP A 38 -10.68 -14.01 8.33
C ASP A 38 -9.20 -13.87 8.02
N LYS A 39 -8.53 -14.96 7.63
CA LYS A 39 -7.14 -14.91 7.19
C LYS A 39 -7.01 -14.23 5.82
N LEU A 40 -7.95 -14.47 4.92
CA LEU A 40 -7.98 -13.74 3.64
C LEU A 40 -8.25 -12.25 3.86
N LEU A 41 -9.20 -11.90 4.74
CA LEU A 41 -9.49 -10.50 5.05
C LEU A 41 -8.28 -9.76 5.63
N ARG A 42 -7.50 -10.42 6.50
CA ARG A 42 -6.24 -9.85 7.01
C ARG A 42 -5.25 -9.57 5.88
N ARG A 43 -5.09 -10.49 4.93
CA ARG A 43 -4.23 -10.25 3.75
C ARG A 43 -4.68 -9.04 2.93
N PHE A 44 -5.99 -8.79 2.81
CA PHE A 44 -6.49 -7.59 2.14
C PHE A 44 -6.17 -6.32 2.93
N VAL A 45 -6.26 -6.36 4.26
CA VAL A 45 -5.86 -5.24 5.12
C VAL A 45 -4.35 -5.00 5.02
N ASP A 46 -3.53 -6.05 5.02
CA ASP A 46 -2.08 -5.97 4.85
C ASP A 46 -1.71 -5.38 3.46
N ALA A 47 -2.52 -5.67 2.44
CA ALA A 47 -2.42 -5.07 1.10
C ALA A 47 -3.08 -3.67 1.01
N LEU A 48 -3.38 -3.05 2.16
CA LEU A 48 -3.92 -1.70 2.33
C LEU A 48 -5.35 -1.49 1.80
N TYR A 49 -6.14 -2.56 1.65
CA TYR A 49 -7.57 -2.45 1.34
C TYR A 49 -8.38 -2.13 2.61
N VAL A 50 -9.38 -1.28 2.44
CA VAL A 50 -10.26 -0.84 3.53
C VAL A 50 -11.56 -1.64 3.53
N ASN A 51 -11.97 -2.16 4.70
CA ASN A 51 -13.29 -2.77 4.84
C ASN A 51 -14.37 -1.68 4.88
N ASN A 52 -15.13 -1.55 3.80
CA ASN A 52 -16.20 -0.57 3.71
C ASN A 52 -17.48 -1.20 3.14
N LYS A 53 -18.50 -1.28 4.00
CA LYS A 53 -19.81 -1.84 3.61
C LYS A 53 -20.75 -0.80 3.00
N VAL A 54 -20.54 0.47 3.29
CA VAL A 54 -21.44 1.55 2.89
C VAL A 54 -21.04 2.10 1.52
N GLU A 55 -19.77 2.41 1.36
CA GLU A 55 -19.21 2.92 0.12
C GLU A 55 -18.23 1.91 -0.47
N PHE A 56 -18.68 1.12 -1.43
CA PHE A 56 -17.84 0.13 -2.11
C PHE A 56 -17.12 0.78 -3.29
N ASN A 57 -15.96 1.35 -2.99
CA ASN A 57 -15.11 2.07 -3.94
C ASN A 57 -13.83 1.28 -4.25
N SER A 58 -13.11 1.71 -5.30
CA SER A 58 -11.77 1.19 -5.62
C SER A 58 -10.86 1.25 -4.39
N GLY A 59 -10.12 0.17 -4.11
CA GLY A 59 -9.29 0.02 -2.91
C GLY A 59 -10.05 -0.44 -1.66
N SER A 60 -11.30 -0.87 -1.80
CA SER A 60 -12.08 -1.40 -0.68
C SER A 60 -12.52 -2.85 -0.88
N PHE A 61 -12.86 -3.49 0.23
CA PHE A 61 -13.57 -4.77 0.23
C PHE A 61 -14.77 -4.72 1.18
N ARG A 62 -15.71 -5.62 0.99
CA ARG A 62 -16.86 -5.79 1.89
C ARG A 62 -17.17 -7.26 2.09
N VAL A 63 -17.78 -7.58 3.22
CA VAL A 63 -18.12 -8.95 3.60
C VAL A 63 -19.63 -9.07 3.82
N ASN A 64 -20.26 -10.03 3.16
CA ASN A 64 -21.66 -10.36 3.30
C ASN A 64 -21.82 -11.88 3.50
N GLY A 65 -21.92 -12.33 4.76
CA GLY A 65 -21.99 -13.76 5.07
C GLY A 65 -20.72 -14.48 4.62
N ASP A 66 -20.87 -15.47 3.74
CA ASP A 66 -19.77 -16.26 3.19
C ASP A 66 -19.19 -15.68 1.89
N THR A 67 -19.60 -14.48 1.53
CA THR A 67 -19.15 -13.77 0.33
C THR A 67 -18.25 -12.59 0.69
N VAL A 68 -17.14 -12.46 -0.02
CA VAL A 68 -16.23 -11.34 0.07
C VAL A 68 -16.13 -10.67 -1.30
N ASP A 69 -16.58 -9.42 -1.38
CA ASP A 69 -16.41 -8.60 -2.58
C ASP A 69 -15.18 -7.70 -2.41
N ILE A 70 -14.33 -7.62 -3.43
CA ILE A 70 -13.15 -6.74 -3.45
C ILE A 70 -13.13 -5.91 -4.72
N PHE A 71 -12.85 -4.60 -4.59
CA PHE A 71 -12.70 -3.69 -5.71
C PHE A 71 -11.24 -3.23 -5.81
N PRO A 72 -10.46 -3.78 -6.77
CA PRO A 72 -9.06 -3.46 -6.94
C PRO A 72 -8.80 -1.97 -7.14
N ALA A 73 -7.69 -1.45 -6.57
CA ALA A 73 -7.31 -0.05 -6.65
C ALA A 73 -6.49 0.29 -7.89
N ILE A 74 -5.83 -0.71 -8.49
CA ILE A 74 -4.90 -0.52 -9.60
C ILE A 74 -5.66 -0.51 -10.93
N GLU A 75 -5.32 0.43 -11.81
CA GLU A 75 -5.80 0.44 -13.18
C GLU A 75 -5.39 -0.86 -13.91
N GLY A 76 -6.31 -1.40 -14.72
CA GLY A 76 -6.12 -2.65 -15.44
C GLY A 76 -7.16 -3.72 -15.11
N TYR A 77 -8.04 -3.44 -14.15
CA TYR A 77 -9.20 -4.27 -13.85
C TYR A 77 -10.50 -3.74 -14.50
N ASP A 78 -10.38 -2.79 -15.42
CA ASP A 78 -11.49 -2.18 -16.20
C ASP A 78 -12.70 -1.74 -15.35
N GLY A 79 -12.43 -1.28 -14.11
CA GLY A 79 -13.47 -0.88 -13.16
C GLY A 79 -14.31 -2.04 -12.63
N MET A 80 -13.85 -3.28 -12.79
CA MET A 80 -14.53 -4.47 -12.29
C MET A 80 -14.17 -4.75 -10.83
N ALA A 81 -15.15 -5.25 -10.09
CA ALA A 81 -14.94 -5.83 -8.78
C ALA A 81 -14.98 -7.37 -8.87
N TYR A 82 -14.47 -8.02 -7.86
CA TYR A 82 -14.44 -9.47 -7.79
C TYR A 82 -15.19 -9.97 -6.55
N ARG A 83 -15.89 -11.07 -6.72
CA ARG A 83 -16.63 -11.79 -5.68
C ARG A 83 -15.97 -13.12 -5.42
N ILE A 84 -15.70 -13.39 -4.15
CA ILE A 84 -15.12 -14.63 -3.65
C ILE A 84 -16.15 -15.25 -2.73
N GLU A 85 -16.67 -16.39 -3.11
CA GLU A 85 -17.67 -17.13 -2.36
C GLU A 85 -17.02 -18.31 -1.63
N PHE A 86 -17.36 -18.48 -0.35
CA PHE A 86 -16.80 -19.50 0.52
C PHE A 86 -17.82 -20.57 0.84
N TRP A 87 -17.36 -21.80 0.88
CA TRP A 87 -18.04 -22.90 1.53
C TRP A 87 -17.22 -23.34 2.74
N GLY A 88 -17.61 -22.90 3.94
CA GLY A 88 -16.77 -23.04 5.12
C GLY A 88 -15.43 -22.31 4.99
N ASP A 89 -14.33 -23.08 5.04
CA ASP A 89 -12.96 -22.55 4.86
C ASP A 89 -12.39 -22.81 3.44
N GLU A 90 -13.23 -23.08 2.47
CA GLU A 90 -12.82 -23.33 1.09
C GLU A 90 -13.40 -22.27 0.15
N VAL A 91 -12.59 -21.77 -0.79
CA VAL A 91 -13.03 -20.87 -1.86
C VAL A 91 -13.78 -21.69 -2.90
N GLU A 92 -15.11 -21.57 -2.95
CA GLU A 92 -15.97 -22.33 -3.87
C GLU A 92 -15.99 -21.70 -5.26
N ARG A 93 -16.09 -20.34 -5.33
CA ARG A 93 -16.28 -19.62 -6.58
C ARG A 93 -15.59 -18.27 -6.54
N ILE A 94 -15.06 -17.86 -7.68
CA ILE A 94 -14.53 -16.52 -7.92
C ILE A 94 -15.19 -15.97 -9.18
N SER A 95 -15.84 -14.81 -9.10
CA SER A 95 -16.46 -14.16 -10.25
C SER A 95 -16.13 -12.68 -10.32
N SER A 96 -16.13 -12.11 -11.51
CA SER A 96 -16.05 -10.67 -11.74
C SER A 96 -17.44 -10.06 -11.87
N PHE A 97 -17.63 -8.84 -11.41
CA PHE A 97 -18.91 -8.14 -11.51
C PHE A 97 -18.73 -6.63 -11.61
N ASN A 98 -19.76 -5.97 -12.12
CA ASN A 98 -19.83 -4.50 -12.12
C ASN A 98 -20.21 -3.99 -10.72
N PRO A 99 -19.39 -3.18 -10.07
CA PRO A 99 -19.68 -2.69 -8.71
C PRO A 99 -20.88 -1.73 -8.63
N VAL A 100 -21.30 -1.13 -9.77
CA VAL A 100 -22.39 -0.16 -9.83
C VAL A 100 -23.75 -0.83 -9.91
N ASP A 101 -23.91 -1.79 -10.82
CA ASP A 101 -25.20 -2.46 -11.06
C ASP A 101 -25.26 -3.91 -10.53
N GLY A 102 -24.13 -4.44 -10.06
CA GLY A 102 -24.02 -5.79 -9.53
C GLY A 102 -24.05 -6.90 -10.57
N ARG A 103 -24.03 -6.57 -11.87
CA ARG A 103 -24.05 -7.57 -12.94
C ARG A 103 -22.78 -8.39 -12.93
N GLU A 104 -22.91 -9.70 -12.82
CA GLU A 104 -21.80 -10.65 -12.94
C GLU A 104 -21.40 -10.82 -14.40
N TYR A 105 -20.09 -11.00 -14.62
CA TYR A 105 -19.51 -11.24 -15.94
C TYR A 105 -18.98 -12.67 -16.04
N ASP A 106 -17.71 -12.88 -15.68
CA ASP A 106 -17.03 -14.14 -15.87
C ASP A 106 -16.62 -14.78 -14.55
N GLU A 107 -16.66 -16.13 -14.53
CA GLU A 107 -16.00 -16.91 -13.49
C GLU A 107 -14.53 -17.13 -13.84
N GLN A 108 -13.69 -17.22 -12.82
CA GLN A 108 -12.27 -17.47 -12.98
C GLN A 108 -11.76 -18.42 -11.89
N ASP A 109 -10.76 -19.20 -12.23
CA ASP A 109 -10.16 -20.16 -11.30
C ASP A 109 -9.12 -19.51 -10.38
N THR A 110 -8.53 -18.40 -10.80
CA THR A 110 -7.47 -17.70 -10.06
C THR A 110 -7.69 -16.20 -10.07
N LEU A 111 -7.37 -15.54 -8.96
CA LEU A 111 -7.44 -14.10 -8.80
C LEU A 111 -6.17 -13.62 -8.12
N GLN A 112 -5.56 -12.58 -8.68
CA GLN A 112 -4.42 -11.88 -8.08
C GLN A 112 -4.83 -10.46 -7.74
N ILE A 113 -4.75 -10.10 -6.46
CA ILE A 113 -5.06 -8.77 -5.98
C ILE A 113 -3.75 -8.11 -5.56
N TYR A 114 -3.41 -7.02 -6.23
CA TYR A 114 -2.24 -6.21 -5.94
C TYR A 114 -2.52 -5.22 -4.82
N PRO A 115 -1.54 -4.85 -4.00
CA PRO A 115 -1.69 -3.80 -2.99
C PRO A 115 -2.22 -2.50 -3.58
N THR A 116 -2.98 -1.74 -2.79
CA THR A 116 -3.60 -0.47 -3.24
C THR A 116 -2.58 0.61 -3.53
N ASN A 117 -1.37 0.50 -2.97
CA ASN A 117 -0.29 1.46 -3.15
C ASN A 117 1.01 0.75 -3.54
N LEU A 118 1.73 1.33 -4.50
CA LEU A 118 3.07 0.87 -4.90
C LEU A 118 4.16 1.18 -3.85
N PHE A 119 3.85 2.03 -2.88
CA PHE A 119 4.79 2.47 -1.83
C PHE A 119 4.74 1.57 -0.58
N VAL A 120 4.53 0.29 -0.77
CA VAL A 120 4.44 -0.65 0.35
C VAL A 120 5.85 -1.02 0.81
N THR A 121 6.43 -0.17 1.63
CA THR A 121 7.55 -0.53 2.51
C THR A 121 6.94 -1.13 3.77
N THR A 122 7.53 -2.19 4.31
CA THR A 122 7.02 -2.78 5.56
C THR A 122 6.96 -1.71 6.65
N GLN A 123 5.90 -1.69 7.43
CA GLN A 123 5.72 -0.75 8.56
C GLN A 123 6.94 -0.72 9.48
N GLU A 124 7.59 -1.87 9.67
CA GLU A 124 8.81 -2.01 10.46
C GLU A 124 9.99 -1.21 9.87
N ARG A 125 10.18 -1.25 8.55
CA ARG A 125 11.23 -0.46 7.89
C ARG A 125 10.96 1.04 7.99
N ILE A 126 9.72 1.46 7.76
CA ILE A 126 9.33 2.87 7.93
C ILE A 126 9.59 3.31 9.37
N HIS A 127 9.13 2.56 10.37
CA HIS A 127 9.37 2.90 11.78
C HIS A 127 10.86 2.98 12.13
N SER A 128 11.66 2.04 11.63
CA SER A 128 13.11 2.06 11.84
C SER A 128 13.75 3.29 11.20
N ALA A 129 13.40 3.60 9.96
CA ALA A 129 13.90 4.78 9.24
C ALA A 129 13.50 6.08 9.95
N LEU A 130 12.22 6.23 10.33
CA LEU A 130 11.73 7.40 11.05
C LEU A 130 12.47 7.61 12.38
N GLY A 131 12.76 6.51 13.10
CA GLY A 131 13.54 6.55 14.35
C GLY A 131 14.96 7.09 14.12
N GLN A 132 15.65 6.58 13.11
CA GLN A 132 17.02 7.02 12.77
C GLN A 132 17.05 8.46 12.28
N ILE A 133 16.11 8.88 11.42
CA ILE A 133 16.03 10.26 10.93
C ILE A 133 15.80 11.24 12.11
N ARG A 134 14.94 10.89 13.08
CA ARG A 134 14.71 11.73 14.28
C ARG A 134 15.97 11.91 15.13
N LEU A 135 16.76 10.84 15.31
CA LEU A 135 18.03 10.91 16.05
C LEU A 135 19.03 11.81 15.32
N ASP A 136 19.26 11.59 14.03
CA ASP A 136 20.20 12.38 13.24
C ASP A 136 19.75 13.87 13.14
N LEU A 137 18.43 14.12 13.10
CA LEU A 137 17.85 15.46 13.14
C LEU A 137 18.22 16.16 14.45
N GLY A 138 18.02 15.51 15.59
CA GLY A 138 18.34 16.06 16.92
C GLY A 138 19.81 16.45 17.02
N GLU A 139 20.71 15.57 16.61
CA GLU A 139 22.15 15.84 16.58
C GLU A 139 22.50 17.03 15.66
N ARG A 140 21.87 17.09 14.49
CA ARG A 140 22.14 18.16 13.51
C ARG A 140 21.61 19.50 13.96
N VAL A 141 20.45 19.54 14.57
CA VAL A 141 19.85 20.76 15.16
C VAL A 141 20.76 21.30 16.25
N GLN A 142 21.24 20.44 17.16
CA GLN A 142 22.18 20.84 18.22
C GLN A 142 23.48 21.41 17.63
N GLN A 143 24.10 20.74 16.66
CA GLN A 143 25.31 21.24 15.99
C GLN A 143 25.09 22.63 15.36
N LEU A 144 23.95 22.85 14.69
CA LEU A 144 23.66 24.15 14.09
C LEU A 144 23.50 25.25 15.16
N GLN A 145 22.88 24.93 16.30
CA GLN A 145 22.77 25.86 17.42
C GLN A 145 24.14 26.22 18.02
N GLU A 146 25.01 25.24 18.22
CA GLU A 146 26.38 25.43 18.70
C GLU A 146 27.23 26.27 17.72
N MET A 147 26.95 26.12 16.41
CA MET A 147 27.58 26.95 15.36
C MET A 147 27.02 28.37 15.24
N GLY A 148 26.07 28.76 16.12
CA GLY A 148 25.44 30.08 16.09
C GLY A 148 24.43 30.27 14.93
N LYS A 149 23.83 29.19 14.45
CA LYS A 149 22.89 29.16 13.33
C LYS A 149 21.46 28.73 13.76
N PRO A 150 20.83 29.45 14.70
CA PRO A 150 19.53 29.04 15.25
C PRO A 150 18.38 29.11 14.23
N PHE A 151 18.44 29.98 13.24
CA PHE A 151 17.42 30.07 12.20
C PHE A 151 17.46 28.87 11.26
N GLU A 152 18.66 28.44 10.86
CA GLU A 152 18.85 27.24 10.03
C GLU A 152 18.45 25.97 10.80
N ALA A 153 18.79 25.92 12.10
CA ALA A 153 18.38 24.82 12.97
C ALA A 153 16.85 24.67 13.00
N LYS A 154 16.15 25.77 13.25
CA LYS A 154 14.68 25.78 13.32
C LYS A 154 14.05 25.39 11.97
N ARG A 155 14.52 25.95 10.86
CA ARG A 155 14.02 25.61 9.53
C ARG A 155 14.23 24.14 9.17
N LEU A 156 15.38 23.58 9.54
CA LEU A 156 15.67 22.17 9.33
C LEU A 156 14.70 21.30 10.13
N GLU A 157 14.52 21.62 11.41
CA GLU A 157 13.63 20.89 12.33
C GLU A 157 12.18 20.89 11.82
N GLU A 158 11.64 22.06 11.48
CA GLU A 158 10.28 22.21 10.97
C GLU A 158 10.07 21.42 9.66
N ARG A 159 11.02 21.51 8.72
CA ARG A 159 10.93 20.80 7.45
C ARG A 159 10.99 19.30 7.63
N VAL A 160 11.99 18.80 8.34
CA VAL A 160 12.16 17.35 8.51
C VAL A 160 11.00 16.75 9.32
N THR A 161 10.50 17.46 10.33
CA THR A 161 9.32 17.01 11.10
C THR A 161 8.10 16.84 10.18
N TYR A 162 7.85 17.82 9.32
CA TYR A 162 6.78 17.73 8.33
C TYR A 162 6.99 16.56 7.34
N ASP A 163 8.22 16.40 6.83
CA ASP A 163 8.54 15.29 5.91
C ASP A 163 8.34 13.92 6.60
N LEU A 164 8.69 13.80 7.89
CA LEU A 164 8.47 12.56 8.67
C LEU A 164 6.98 12.24 8.86
N GLU A 165 6.14 13.25 9.10
CA GLU A 165 4.69 13.08 9.16
C GLU A 165 4.15 12.58 7.82
N MET A 166 4.60 13.17 6.70
CA MET A 166 4.21 12.75 5.36
C MET A 166 4.65 11.31 5.05
N ILE A 167 5.87 10.93 5.42
CA ILE A 167 6.36 9.56 5.23
C ILE A 167 5.55 8.58 6.10
N GLN A 168 5.20 8.96 7.32
CA GLN A 168 4.42 8.12 8.22
C GLN A 168 2.99 7.90 7.72
N GLU A 169 2.32 8.95 7.23
CA GLU A 169 0.90 8.91 6.82
C GLU A 169 0.71 8.42 5.38
N LEU A 170 1.60 8.84 4.48
CA LEU A 170 1.44 8.60 3.04
C LEU A 170 2.49 7.63 2.46
N GLY A 171 3.50 7.26 3.24
CA GLY A 171 4.63 6.45 2.77
C GLY A 171 5.65 7.22 1.93
N HIS A 172 5.46 8.51 1.70
CA HIS A 172 6.33 9.33 0.86
C HIS A 172 6.27 10.81 1.26
N CYS A 173 7.32 11.60 0.90
CA CYS A 173 7.33 13.06 1.00
C CYS A 173 7.97 13.71 -0.23
N ALA A 174 7.81 15.02 -0.39
CA ALA A 174 8.50 15.77 -1.42
C ALA A 174 10.02 15.80 -1.13
N GLY A 175 10.84 15.37 -2.10
CA GLY A 175 12.28 15.26 -1.92
C GLY A 175 12.68 14.02 -1.10
N ILE A 176 11.93 12.94 -1.22
CA ILE A 176 12.19 11.66 -0.50
C ILE A 176 13.60 11.12 -0.78
N GLU A 177 14.22 11.50 -1.89
CA GLU A 177 15.61 11.18 -2.21
C GLU A 177 16.62 11.70 -1.18
N ASN A 178 16.26 12.73 -0.40
CA ASN A 178 17.10 13.24 0.69
C ASN A 178 17.18 12.24 1.85
N TYR A 179 16.25 11.31 1.92
CA TYR A 179 16.15 10.27 2.95
C TYR A 179 16.61 8.90 2.45
N SER A 180 17.17 8.83 1.23
CA SER A 180 17.61 7.56 0.59
C SER A 180 18.58 6.71 1.42
N ARG A 181 19.30 7.33 2.37
CA ARG A 181 20.20 6.64 3.29
C ARG A 181 19.44 5.74 4.29
N TYR A 182 18.20 6.06 4.58
CA TYR A 182 17.39 5.40 5.62
C TYR A 182 16.33 4.46 5.03
N LEU A 183 15.98 4.65 3.76
CA LEU A 183 14.95 3.93 3.01
C LEU A 183 15.61 2.96 2.03
#